data_6aadaf71b2d6d4623b41174d42aacd19
#
_entry.id   6aadaf71b2d6d4623b41174d42aacd19
#
_cell.length_a   1.000
_cell.length_b   1.000
_cell.length_c   1.000
_cell.angle_alpha   90.00
_cell.angle_beta   90.00
_cell.angle_gamma   90.00
#
_symmetry.space_group_name_H-M   'P 1'
#
loop_
_entity.id
_entity.type
_entity.pdbx_description
1 polymer ?
#
loop_
_entity_poly.entity_id
_entity_poly.type
_entity_poly.pdbx_seq_one_letter_code
_entity_poly.pdbx_strand_id
1 'polypeptide(L)'
;MFSRANTIAMNDICINNSYKQIKTKYIPDMSGKTATPVSTTDFDEIIKVMWGNEVKEDVFKRWKQGFRFSPDEPTALLQHEGGPCAVLAPVQAFILKSLISDCSKKDSNWHELDPEIVSKLLIRALCEILQQAYSGTGNKFVLVHMNDADVSNQEKKASVDAEEEKIQELLPSNDHTYFHSQLRTMTFESSEEVEAYYLERIDMLRETFGVLLFLYSVICTKGVEALHSEITDPAEPFIDCEYGYGSQSLINLMITGRAVAHVWNNDQDICGLKLKGINKQSSVGFLTLLEHLRYCEVGSFLKNPINPVWVLGSETHLTVLFSFEKKLVSAETPNDVARRVFKSFDPEGRNFIPADLLQDVMSALDLVADPEYVDIMKKKLDSENLGIILLPAFMDEFFPEEPVNIPDTFTLYHYNGLIRSCPNKKVKYQEGHAILLETHVLSISENNGMQTCLQTKWPSIEVQWSSGITPSLN
;
A
#
# COMPACT_ATOMS: atom_id res chain seq x y z
N MET A 1 1.02 14.02 40.81
CA MET A 1 0.47 14.80 39.71
C MET A 1 1.52 15.56 38.87
N PHE A 2 2.77 15.59 39.26
CA PHE A 2 3.85 16.32 38.53
C PHE A 2 4.66 15.46 37.53
N SER A 3 4.41 14.15 37.42
CA SER A 3 5.18 13.24 36.56
C SER A 3 4.65 13.13 35.11
N ARG A 4 3.36 13.37 34.85
CA ARG A 4 2.79 13.23 33.51
C ARG A 4 3.06 14.42 32.56
N ALA A 5 3.16 15.63 33.10
CA ALA A 5 3.39 16.83 32.27
C ALA A 5 4.82 16.90 31.68
N ASN A 6 5.83 16.35 32.36
CA ASN A 6 7.20 16.37 31.88
C ASN A 6 7.49 15.31 30.81
N THR A 7 6.73 14.20 30.77
CA THR A 7 6.93 13.14 29.78
C THR A 7 6.35 13.54 28.42
N ILE A 8 5.22 14.28 28.41
CA ILE A 8 4.59 14.79 27.19
C ILE A 8 5.50 15.83 26.50
N ALA A 9 6.10 16.75 27.28
CA ALA A 9 6.99 17.77 26.75
C ALA A 9 8.32 17.22 26.17
N MET A 10 8.82 16.08 26.67
CA MET A 10 10.04 15.46 26.11
C MET A 10 9.79 14.71 24.80
N ASN A 11 8.63 14.11 24.61
CA ASN A 11 8.30 13.37 23.40
C ASN A 11 8.00 14.31 22.21
N ASP A 12 7.31 15.43 22.45
CA ASP A 12 7.14 16.51 21.47
C ASP A 12 8.48 17.10 21.02
N ILE A 13 9.49 17.13 21.92
CA ILE A 13 10.84 17.59 21.62
C ILE A 13 11.58 16.60 20.70
N CYS A 14 11.39 15.29 20.83
CA CYS A 14 12.08 14.30 19.97
C CYS A 14 11.54 14.31 18.55
N ILE A 15 10.22 14.30 18.35
CA ILE A 15 9.59 14.39 17.02
C ILE A 15 9.93 15.75 16.38
N ASN A 16 9.75 16.85 17.11
CA ASN A 16 10.08 18.19 16.65
C ASN A 16 11.56 18.39 16.33
N ASN A 17 12.51 17.73 17.01
CA ASN A 17 13.94 17.88 16.73
C ASN A 17 14.36 17.14 15.46
N SER A 18 13.83 15.96 15.17
CA SER A 18 14.08 15.27 13.90
C SER A 18 13.59 16.10 12.70
N TYR A 19 12.45 16.74 12.82
CA TYR A 19 11.91 17.59 11.76
C TYR A 19 12.51 19.01 11.71
N LYS A 20 13.01 19.56 12.83
CA LYS A 20 13.73 20.85 12.84
C LYS A 20 15.10 20.77 12.17
N GLN A 21 15.76 19.61 12.18
CA GLN A 21 17.03 19.43 11.45
C GLN A 21 16.88 19.50 9.94
N ILE A 22 15.68 19.29 9.41
CA ILE A 22 15.40 19.46 7.97
C ILE A 22 15.40 20.96 7.57
N LYS A 23 15.00 21.86 8.47
CA LYS A 23 15.00 23.33 8.21
C LYS A 23 16.39 23.94 7.99
N THR A 24 17.46 23.24 8.36
CA THR A 24 18.85 23.73 8.20
C THR A 24 19.60 23.10 7.03
N LYS A 25 18.97 22.17 6.29
CA LYS A 25 19.55 21.67 5.05
C LYS A 25 19.37 22.70 3.94
N TYR A 26 20.45 22.91 3.18
CA TYR A 26 20.55 23.68 1.97
C TYR A 26 19.25 23.60 1.15
N ILE A 27 18.60 24.75 0.94
CA ILE A 27 17.49 24.89 -0.01
C ILE A 27 18.18 25.06 -1.37
N PRO A 28 18.01 24.11 -2.32
CA PRO A 28 18.59 24.26 -3.65
C PRO A 28 18.06 25.53 -4.32
N ASP A 29 18.93 26.27 -4.99
CA ASP A 29 18.51 27.41 -5.79
C ASP A 29 17.69 26.92 -7.00
N MET A 30 16.40 27.16 -6.96
CA MET A 30 15.44 26.75 -8.00
C MET A 30 15.31 27.76 -9.14
N SER A 31 16.00 28.93 -9.07
CA SER A 31 15.86 30.06 -10.01
C SER A 31 16.28 29.74 -11.45
N GLY A 32 16.99 28.63 -11.67
CA GLY A 32 17.45 28.18 -13.00
C GLY A 32 16.60 27.11 -13.67
N LYS A 33 15.58 26.55 -12.99
CA LYS A 33 14.77 25.49 -13.56
C LYS A 33 13.58 26.05 -14.34
N THR A 34 13.50 25.70 -15.61
CA THR A 34 12.41 26.13 -16.50
C THR A 34 11.41 24.99 -16.69
N ALA A 35 10.13 25.31 -16.50
CA ALA A 35 9.05 24.40 -16.86
C ALA A 35 9.01 24.23 -18.39
N THR A 36 9.02 22.99 -18.85
CA THR A 36 8.93 22.67 -20.28
C THR A 36 7.55 22.12 -20.61
N PRO A 37 6.95 22.51 -21.77
CA PRO A 37 5.80 21.77 -22.27
C PRO A 37 6.17 20.30 -22.43
N VAL A 38 5.25 19.42 -22.07
CA VAL A 38 5.45 17.98 -22.31
C VAL A 38 5.52 17.74 -23.82
N SER A 39 6.46 16.91 -24.29
CA SER A 39 6.47 16.45 -25.69
C SER A 39 5.12 15.83 -26.03
N THR A 40 4.48 16.27 -27.11
CA THR A 40 3.13 15.83 -27.46
C THR A 40 3.05 14.32 -27.68
N THR A 41 4.05 13.72 -28.31
CA THR A 41 4.06 12.27 -28.61
C THR A 41 4.17 11.40 -27.36
N ASP A 42 5.12 11.72 -26.45
CA ASP A 42 5.31 10.93 -25.22
C ASP A 42 4.12 11.09 -24.27
N PHE A 43 3.49 12.25 -24.30
CA PHE A 43 2.36 12.55 -23.43
C PHE A 43 1.07 11.85 -23.87
N ASP A 44 0.83 11.74 -25.15
CA ASP A 44 -0.30 10.98 -25.70
C ASP A 44 -0.19 9.49 -25.32
N GLU A 45 1.03 8.93 -25.32
CA GLU A 45 1.26 7.58 -24.81
C GLU A 45 1.00 7.46 -23.30
N ILE A 46 1.43 8.42 -22.50
CA ILE A 46 1.16 8.45 -21.05
C ILE A 46 -0.35 8.52 -20.79
N ILE A 47 -1.08 9.38 -21.49
CA ILE A 47 -2.54 9.45 -21.39
C ILE A 47 -3.18 8.11 -21.75
N LYS A 48 -2.70 7.45 -22.80
CA LYS A 48 -3.20 6.15 -23.22
C LYS A 48 -2.91 5.04 -22.19
N VAL A 49 -1.74 5.02 -21.58
CA VAL A 49 -1.41 4.09 -20.50
C VAL A 49 -2.29 4.32 -19.29
N MET A 50 -2.58 5.59 -18.96
CA MET A 50 -3.41 5.93 -17.80
C MET A 50 -4.90 5.61 -18.01
N TRP A 51 -5.47 6.06 -19.14
CA TRP A 51 -6.92 6.12 -19.35
C TRP A 51 -7.41 5.19 -20.46
N GLY A 52 -6.52 4.58 -21.22
CA GLY A 52 -6.90 3.85 -22.43
C GLY A 52 -7.18 4.76 -23.63
N ASN A 53 -8.10 4.32 -24.47
CA ASN A 53 -8.40 5.05 -25.72
C ASN A 53 -9.37 6.23 -25.51
N GLU A 54 -10.07 6.29 -24.39
CA GLU A 54 -11.09 7.30 -24.09
C GLU A 54 -11.07 7.68 -22.62
N VAL A 55 -11.06 8.97 -22.34
CA VAL A 55 -11.19 9.52 -20.99
C VAL A 55 -12.63 9.87 -20.72
N LYS A 56 -13.37 9.07 -19.96
CA LYS A 56 -14.75 9.38 -19.59
C LYS A 56 -14.79 10.50 -18.55
N GLU A 57 -15.64 11.49 -18.79
CA GLU A 57 -15.73 12.69 -17.96
C GLU A 57 -16.12 12.39 -16.50
N ASP A 58 -17.04 11.47 -16.29
CA ASP A 58 -17.48 11.06 -14.94
C ASP A 58 -16.39 10.33 -14.16
N VAL A 59 -15.54 9.53 -14.83
CA VAL A 59 -14.36 8.90 -14.24
C VAL A 59 -13.32 9.96 -13.91
N PHE A 60 -13.04 10.88 -14.85
CA PHE A 60 -12.08 11.95 -14.64
C PHE A 60 -12.47 12.84 -13.44
N LYS A 61 -13.75 13.21 -13.32
CA LYS A 61 -14.29 13.99 -12.20
C LYS A 61 -14.02 13.35 -10.84
N ARG A 62 -14.12 12.01 -10.73
CA ARG A 62 -13.83 11.29 -9.48
C ARG A 62 -12.37 11.29 -9.12
N TRP A 63 -11.48 11.31 -10.11
CA TRP A 63 -10.04 11.31 -9.91
C TRP A 63 -9.43 12.69 -9.60
N LYS A 64 -10.14 13.78 -9.91
CA LYS A 64 -9.67 15.14 -9.65
C LYS A 64 -9.81 15.52 -8.17
N GLN A 65 -9.06 14.85 -7.30
CA GLN A 65 -9.00 15.10 -5.86
C GLN A 65 -7.60 15.54 -5.46
N GLY A 66 -7.51 16.26 -4.33
CA GLY A 66 -6.24 16.60 -3.70
C GLY A 66 -5.97 15.73 -2.48
N PHE A 67 -4.74 15.74 -2.00
CA PHE A 67 -4.34 15.08 -0.75
C PHE A 67 -4.80 15.91 0.45
N ARG A 68 -6.03 15.70 0.90
CA ARG A 68 -6.62 16.38 2.05
C ARG A 68 -6.68 15.44 3.24
N PHE A 69 -6.37 15.96 4.43
CA PHE A 69 -6.41 15.20 5.66
C PHE A 69 -7.74 15.34 6.40
N SER A 70 -8.09 14.34 7.19
CA SER A 70 -9.27 14.33 8.02
C SER A 70 -9.14 15.35 9.17
N PRO A 71 -10.18 16.14 9.46
CA PRO A 71 -10.19 16.97 10.66
C PRO A 71 -10.32 16.14 11.95
N ASP A 72 -10.79 14.89 11.82
CA ASP A 72 -10.98 13.96 12.96
C ASP A 72 -9.74 13.08 13.21
N GLU A 73 -8.80 12.97 12.24
CA GLU A 73 -7.55 12.20 12.31
C GLU A 73 -6.50 12.87 11.41
N PRO A 74 -5.61 13.71 11.95
CA PRO A 74 -4.75 14.60 11.18
C PRO A 74 -3.80 13.91 10.18
N THR A 75 -3.47 12.64 10.38
CA THR A 75 -2.60 11.87 9.49
C THR A 75 -3.35 11.00 8.49
N ALA A 76 -4.68 10.98 8.54
CA ALA A 76 -5.52 10.19 7.64
C ALA A 76 -6.00 11.00 6.44
N LEU A 77 -5.69 10.55 5.23
CA LEU A 77 -6.16 11.17 3.99
C LEU A 77 -7.66 10.95 3.79
N LEU A 78 -8.33 11.94 3.22
CA LEU A 78 -9.74 11.86 2.83
C LEU A 78 -9.86 11.40 1.38
N GLN A 79 -10.85 10.56 1.13
CA GLN A 79 -11.33 10.22 -0.21
C GLN A 79 -12.82 10.57 -0.31
N HIS A 80 -13.15 11.47 -1.22
CA HIS A 80 -14.53 11.92 -1.41
C HIS A 80 -15.31 10.97 -2.31
N GLU A 81 -14.70 10.54 -3.42
CA GLU A 81 -15.31 9.67 -4.43
C GLU A 81 -14.47 8.41 -4.69
N GLY A 82 -15.12 7.34 -5.13
CA GLY A 82 -14.45 6.11 -5.53
C GLY A 82 -13.59 6.29 -6.78
N GLY A 83 -12.48 5.54 -6.88
CA GLY A 83 -11.53 5.57 -8.00
C GLY A 83 -10.10 5.79 -7.54
N PRO A 84 -9.71 6.96 -7.01
CA PRO A 84 -8.32 7.28 -6.69
C PRO A 84 -7.74 6.54 -5.46
N CYS A 85 -8.46 5.58 -4.88
CA CYS A 85 -7.92 4.74 -3.80
C CYS A 85 -6.60 4.04 -4.21
N ALA A 86 -6.43 3.71 -5.50
CA ALA A 86 -5.19 3.12 -6.01
C ALA A 86 -3.95 4.05 -5.88
N VAL A 87 -4.16 5.34 -5.61
CA VAL A 87 -3.11 6.31 -5.28
C VAL A 87 -3.18 6.70 -3.81
N LEU A 88 -4.37 7.02 -3.29
CA LEU A 88 -4.55 7.51 -1.92
C LEU A 88 -4.15 6.47 -0.87
N ALA A 89 -4.55 5.18 -1.05
CA ALA A 89 -4.21 4.15 -0.08
C ALA A 89 -2.69 3.82 -0.04
N PRO A 90 -1.97 3.65 -1.17
CA PRO A 90 -0.52 3.60 -1.15
C PRO A 90 0.14 4.81 -0.48
N VAL A 91 -0.25 6.04 -0.84
CA VAL A 91 0.32 7.25 -0.21
C VAL A 91 0.07 7.24 1.30
N GLN A 92 -1.14 6.87 1.74
CA GLN A 92 -1.46 6.69 3.16
C GLN A 92 -0.57 5.63 3.82
N ALA A 93 -0.31 4.52 3.15
CA ALA A 93 0.57 3.48 3.67
C ALA A 93 2.01 3.98 3.87
N PHE A 94 2.54 4.79 2.96
CA PHE A 94 3.87 5.40 3.12
C PHE A 94 3.91 6.51 4.18
N ILE A 95 2.83 7.27 4.37
CA ILE A 95 2.68 8.21 5.50
C ILE A 95 2.77 7.43 6.83
N LEU A 96 2.00 6.36 6.97
CA LEU A 96 1.98 5.53 8.17
C LEU A 96 3.30 4.80 8.41
N LYS A 97 3.94 4.30 7.37
CA LYS A 97 5.28 3.73 7.44
C LYS A 97 6.29 4.74 8.01
N SER A 98 6.27 5.97 7.54
CA SER A 98 7.14 7.04 8.05
C SER A 98 6.78 7.39 9.50
N LEU A 99 5.52 7.48 9.83
CA LEU A 99 5.03 7.71 11.20
C LEU A 99 5.50 6.62 12.17
N ILE A 100 5.37 5.33 11.81
CA ILE A 100 5.82 4.19 12.63
C ILE A 100 7.34 4.19 12.81
N SER A 101 8.08 4.62 11.79
CA SER A 101 9.54 4.72 11.87
C SER A 101 10.01 5.82 12.81
N ASP A 102 9.33 6.95 12.81
CA ASP A 102 9.66 8.13 13.62
C ASP A 102 9.14 8.01 15.07
N CYS A 103 8.01 7.33 15.26
CA CYS A 103 7.43 7.03 16.57
C CYS A 103 8.01 5.74 17.13
N SER A 104 9.20 5.82 17.76
CA SER A 104 9.85 4.64 18.35
C SER A 104 9.17 4.09 19.60
N LYS A 105 8.10 4.71 20.12
CA LYS A 105 7.38 4.31 21.33
C LYS A 105 5.87 4.52 21.18
N LYS A 106 5.13 3.54 21.68
CA LYS A 106 3.64 3.48 21.83
C LYS A 106 3.02 4.66 22.59
N ASP A 107 3.84 5.50 23.24
CA ASP A 107 3.40 6.61 24.11
C ASP A 107 3.41 7.98 23.44
N SER A 108 3.77 8.08 22.15
CA SER A 108 3.68 9.33 21.41
C SER A 108 2.25 9.58 20.98
N ASN A 109 1.75 10.80 21.19
CA ASN A 109 0.40 11.21 20.78
C ASN A 109 0.35 11.46 19.26
N TRP A 110 0.49 10.38 18.49
CA TRP A 110 0.54 10.41 17.03
C TRP A 110 -0.80 10.79 16.36
N HIS A 111 -1.89 10.81 17.14
CA HIS A 111 -3.20 11.31 16.70
C HIS A 111 -3.30 12.84 16.68
N GLU A 112 -2.39 13.55 17.35
CA GLU A 112 -2.45 15.02 17.50
C GLU A 112 -1.16 15.68 16.98
N LEU A 113 -0.82 15.41 15.70
CA LEU A 113 0.36 15.99 15.08
C LEU A 113 0.10 17.39 14.52
N ASP A 114 1.13 18.22 14.59
CA ASP A 114 1.13 19.54 13.98
C ASP A 114 0.94 19.46 12.46
N PRO A 115 0.12 20.33 11.83
CA PRO A 115 -0.09 20.34 10.38
C PRO A 115 1.20 20.46 9.55
N GLU A 116 2.24 21.10 10.08
CA GLU A 116 3.56 21.17 9.41
C GLU A 116 4.22 19.79 9.36
N ILE A 117 4.14 19.02 10.45
CA ILE A 117 4.66 17.65 10.52
C ILE A 117 3.89 16.75 9.56
N VAL A 118 2.57 16.84 9.54
CA VAL A 118 1.70 16.08 8.63
C VAL A 118 2.03 16.37 7.17
N SER A 119 2.29 17.63 6.84
CA SER A 119 2.72 18.03 5.48
C SER A 119 4.06 17.38 5.09
N LYS A 120 5.03 17.35 6.00
CA LYS A 120 6.32 16.70 5.77
C LYS A 120 6.20 15.19 5.61
N LEU A 121 5.31 14.53 6.38
CA LEU A 121 5.01 13.12 6.22
C LEU A 121 4.44 12.82 4.84
N LEU A 122 3.50 13.63 4.36
CA LEU A 122 2.97 13.52 2.99
C LEU A 122 4.09 13.64 1.96
N ILE A 123 4.89 14.71 2.01
CA ILE A 123 5.95 14.95 1.03
C ILE A 123 6.97 13.80 1.04
N ARG A 124 7.39 13.31 2.22
CA ARG A 124 8.28 12.16 2.35
C ARG A 124 7.69 10.92 1.68
N ALA A 125 6.40 10.64 1.90
CA ALA A 125 5.71 9.53 1.26
C ALA A 125 5.71 9.65 -0.27
N LEU A 126 5.41 10.83 -0.81
CA LEU A 126 5.42 11.10 -2.25
C LEU A 126 6.84 10.96 -2.85
N CYS A 127 7.86 11.50 -2.19
CA CYS A 127 9.27 11.38 -2.62
C CYS A 127 9.72 9.91 -2.63
N GLU A 128 9.33 9.11 -1.64
CA GLU A 128 9.70 7.71 -1.59
C GLU A 128 9.04 6.89 -2.71
N ILE A 129 7.78 7.15 -3.02
CA ILE A 129 7.08 6.52 -4.15
C ILE A 129 7.75 6.89 -5.47
N LEU A 130 8.10 8.16 -5.67
CA LEU A 130 8.86 8.59 -6.85
C LEU A 130 10.23 7.92 -6.94
N GLN A 131 10.93 7.80 -5.82
CA GLN A 131 12.24 7.12 -5.77
C GLN A 131 12.15 5.64 -6.14
N GLN A 132 11.06 4.96 -5.73
CA GLN A 132 10.82 3.57 -6.13
C GLN A 132 10.48 3.43 -7.61
N ALA A 133 9.70 4.37 -8.14
CA ALA A 133 9.31 4.38 -9.55
C ALA A 133 10.50 4.64 -10.49
N TYR A 134 11.52 5.36 -10.04
CA TYR A 134 12.69 5.67 -10.85
C TYR A 134 13.40 4.42 -11.35
N SER A 135 13.50 4.27 -12.66
CA SER A 135 14.05 3.07 -13.32
C SER A 135 15.58 3.06 -13.46
N GLY A 136 16.26 4.15 -13.08
CA GLY A 136 17.71 4.29 -13.26
C GLY A 136 18.14 4.75 -14.65
N THR A 137 17.21 4.99 -15.57
CA THR A 137 17.47 5.48 -16.93
C THR A 137 16.85 6.87 -17.13
N GLY A 138 17.53 7.76 -17.83
CA GLY A 138 17.05 9.12 -18.09
C GLY A 138 17.19 10.09 -16.92
N ASN A 139 16.32 11.11 -16.88
CA ASN A 139 16.25 12.09 -15.80
C ASN A 139 15.78 11.41 -14.52
N LYS A 140 16.33 11.82 -13.36
CA LYS A 140 16.04 11.14 -12.09
C LYS A 140 14.58 11.28 -11.67
N PHE A 141 14.04 12.50 -11.69
CA PHE A 141 12.65 12.76 -11.31
C PHE A 141 12.03 13.75 -12.29
N VAL A 142 10.82 13.43 -12.73
CA VAL A 142 10.03 14.31 -13.61
C VAL A 142 8.72 14.62 -12.90
N LEU A 143 8.58 15.86 -12.42
CA LEU A 143 7.34 16.30 -11.78
C LEU A 143 6.43 16.98 -12.79
N VAL A 144 5.14 16.72 -12.64
CA VAL A 144 4.07 17.32 -13.46
C VAL A 144 3.32 18.35 -12.63
N HIS A 145 3.11 19.52 -13.20
CA HIS A 145 2.34 20.62 -12.59
C HIS A 145 1.49 21.34 -13.64
N MET A 146 0.53 22.11 -13.20
CA MET A 146 -0.24 22.98 -14.10
C MET A 146 0.53 24.28 -14.37
N ASN A 147 0.21 24.92 -15.50
CA ASN A 147 0.84 26.20 -15.89
C ASN A 147 0.46 27.31 -14.90
N ASP A 148 1.46 27.98 -14.31
CA ASP A 148 1.27 29.03 -13.28
C ASP A 148 0.48 30.25 -13.77
N ALA A 149 0.41 30.48 -15.08
CA ALA A 149 -0.32 31.62 -15.65
C ALA A 149 -1.84 31.60 -15.37
N ASP A 150 -2.42 30.42 -15.15
CA ASP A 150 -3.86 30.27 -14.90
C ASP A 150 -4.22 30.19 -13.41
N VAL A 151 -3.28 29.81 -12.54
CA VAL A 151 -3.47 29.78 -11.09
C VAL A 151 -3.71 31.20 -10.54
N SER A 152 -2.98 32.21 -11.06
CA SER A 152 -3.14 33.61 -10.67
C SER A 152 -4.48 34.25 -11.06
N ASN A 153 -5.19 33.66 -12.02
CA ASN A 153 -6.53 34.13 -12.43
C ASN A 153 -7.66 33.52 -11.58
N GLN A 154 -7.43 32.38 -10.92
CA GLN A 154 -8.40 31.77 -10.01
C GLN A 154 -8.43 32.48 -8.64
N GLU A 155 -7.29 32.89 -8.11
CA GLU A 155 -7.21 33.63 -6.83
C GLU A 155 -7.92 35.00 -6.88
N LYS A 156 -7.99 35.66 -8.05
CA LYS A 156 -8.68 36.94 -8.21
C LYS A 156 -10.20 36.83 -8.30
N LYS A 157 -10.75 35.64 -8.47
CA LYS A 157 -12.20 35.38 -8.55
C LYS A 157 -12.84 34.87 -7.27
N ALA A 158 -12.06 34.48 -6.27
CA ALA A 158 -12.54 33.88 -5.02
C ALA A 158 -13.14 34.85 -3.99
N SER A 159 -13.48 36.07 -4.36
CA SER A 159 -13.99 37.12 -3.43
C SER A 159 -15.40 37.62 -3.75
N VAL A 160 -16.27 36.81 -4.37
CA VAL A 160 -17.67 37.24 -4.63
C VAL A 160 -18.64 36.06 -4.33
N ASP A 161 -19.54 36.37 -3.46
CA ASP A 161 -20.77 35.74 -2.92
C ASP A 161 -21.41 34.46 -3.51
N ALA A 162 -22.05 33.78 -2.60
CA ALA A 162 -22.84 32.53 -2.51
C ALA A 162 -23.87 32.14 -3.64
N GLU A 163 -23.91 32.81 -4.77
CA GLU A 163 -24.66 32.35 -5.97
C GLU A 163 -23.81 31.51 -6.95
N GLU A 164 -22.56 31.28 -6.63
CA GLU A 164 -21.54 30.71 -7.55
C GLU A 164 -21.50 29.18 -7.61
N GLU A 165 -22.17 28.44 -6.75
CA GLU A 165 -22.15 26.95 -6.83
C GLU A 165 -22.72 26.43 -8.16
N LYS A 166 -23.65 27.15 -8.78
CA LYS A 166 -24.22 26.77 -10.10
C LYS A 166 -23.38 27.23 -11.30
N ILE A 167 -22.50 28.21 -11.10
CA ILE A 167 -21.60 28.72 -12.16
C ILE A 167 -20.31 27.91 -12.21
N GLN A 168 -19.92 27.27 -11.10
CA GLN A 168 -18.73 26.43 -11.01
C GLN A 168 -18.83 25.15 -11.85
N GLU A 169 -20.05 24.66 -12.18
CA GLU A 169 -20.25 23.56 -13.13
C GLU A 169 -19.98 23.93 -14.59
N LEU A 170 -19.87 25.22 -14.92
CA LEU A 170 -19.68 25.74 -16.29
C LEU A 170 -18.25 26.19 -16.60
N LEU A 171 -17.31 26.03 -15.67
CA LEU A 171 -15.91 26.40 -15.89
C LEU A 171 -15.19 25.33 -16.73
N PRO A 172 -14.29 25.74 -17.67
CA PRO A 172 -13.47 24.83 -18.49
C PRO A 172 -12.60 23.85 -17.65
N SER A 173 -12.44 24.11 -16.33
CA SER A 173 -11.67 23.29 -15.41
C SER A 173 -12.21 21.87 -15.15
N ASN A 174 -13.40 21.53 -15.66
CA ASN A 174 -13.97 20.20 -15.54
C ASN A 174 -13.65 19.27 -16.72
N ASP A 175 -13.15 19.83 -17.82
CA ASP A 175 -12.80 19.09 -19.02
C ASP A 175 -11.38 18.49 -18.90
N HIS A 176 -11.26 17.17 -19.10
CA HIS A 176 -9.99 16.48 -19.13
C HIS A 176 -9.04 17.03 -20.21
N THR A 177 -9.59 17.46 -21.37
CA THR A 177 -8.80 18.02 -22.48
C THR A 177 -8.11 19.33 -22.06
N TYR A 178 -8.86 20.20 -21.36
CA TYR A 178 -8.28 21.42 -20.81
C TYR A 178 -7.19 21.09 -19.80
N PHE A 179 -7.46 20.20 -18.84
CA PHE A 179 -6.46 19.77 -17.85
C PHE A 179 -5.18 19.31 -18.53
N HIS A 180 -5.26 18.39 -19.50
CA HIS A 180 -4.09 17.86 -20.19
C HIS A 180 -3.32 18.94 -20.97
N SER A 181 -4.01 19.92 -21.55
CA SER A 181 -3.38 21.05 -22.27
C SER A 181 -2.54 21.96 -21.36
N GLN A 182 -2.88 22.03 -20.07
CA GLN A 182 -2.21 22.87 -19.08
C GLN A 182 -1.01 22.19 -18.41
N LEU A 183 -0.80 20.89 -18.61
CA LEU A 183 0.28 20.17 -17.95
C LEU A 183 1.66 20.60 -18.46
N ARG A 184 2.58 20.73 -17.52
CA ARG A 184 4.00 21.05 -17.74
C ARG A 184 4.83 20.09 -16.92
N THR A 185 6.05 19.83 -17.37
CA THR A 185 7.02 19.00 -16.66
C THR A 185 8.21 19.82 -16.17
N MET A 186 8.75 19.39 -15.05
CA MET A 186 10.00 19.89 -14.50
C MET A 186 10.86 18.73 -14.02
N THR A 187 12.14 18.76 -14.35
CA THR A 187 13.08 17.68 -14.06
C THR A 187 13.96 18.04 -12.85
N PHE A 188 14.20 17.04 -12.01
CA PHE A 188 14.97 17.14 -10.79
C PHE A 188 16.04 16.05 -10.72
N GLU A 189 17.21 16.42 -10.18
CA GLU A 189 18.38 15.53 -10.11
C GLU A 189 18.44 14.73 -8.78
N SER A 190 17.76 15.20 -7.74
CA SER A 190 17.79 14.58 -6.42
C SER A 190 16.44 14.58 -5.71
N SER A 191 16.27 13.69 -4.76
CA SER A 191 15.08 13.63 -3.90
C SER A 191 14.93 14.87 -3.03
N GLU A 192 16.05 15.48 -2.62
CA GLU A 192 16.06 16.70 -1.82
C GLU A 192 15.50 17.90 -2.59
N GLU A 193 15.77 17.97 -3.90
CA GLU A 193 15.19 19.00 -4.76
C GLU A 193 13.67 18.80 -4.92
N VAL A 194 13.22 17.56 -5.08
CA VAL A 194 11.80 17.22 -5.14
C VAL A 194 11.09 17.58 -3.82
N GLU A 195 11.71 17.25 -2.68
CA GLU A 195 11.19 17.59 -1.35
C GLU A 195 11.05 19.11 -1.20
N ALA A 196 12.08 19.89 -1.57
CA ALA A 196 12.04 21.33 -1.51
C ALA A 196 10.94 21.93 -2.40
N TYR A 197 10.80 21.41 -3.63
CA TYR A 197 9.75 21.83 -4.56
C TYR A 197 8.35 21.59 -4.03
N TYR A 198 8.07 20.41 -3.49
CA TYR A 198 6.76 20.10 -2.92
C TYR A 198 6.48 20.85 -1.61
N LEU A 199 7.50 21.14 -0.79
CA LEU A 199 7.35 21.97 0.41
C LEU A 199 6.92 23.40 0.06
N GLU A 200 7.51 23.97 -0.98
CA GLU A 200 7.17 25.32 -1.45
C GLU A 200 5.76 25.37 -2.07
N ARG A 201 5.32 24.26 -2.70
CA ARG A 201 4.07 24.17 -3.46
C ARG A 201 3.10 23.13 -2.90
N ILE A 202 3.06 22.97 -1.58
CA ILE A 202 2.21 21.95 -0.91
C ILE A 202 0.72 22.09 -1.27
N ASP A 203 0.25 23.31 -1.49
CA ASP A 203 -1.14 23.57 -1.83
C ASP A 203 -1.51 22.99 -3.20
N MET A 204 -0.59 22.98 -4.16
CA MET A 204 -0.78 22.28 -5.45
C MET A 204 -1.18 20.80 -5.25
N LEU A 205 -0.61 20.13 -4.26
CA LEU A 205 -0.93 18.74 -3.93
C LEU A 205 -2.25 18.58 -3.16
N ARG A 206 -2.63 19.58 -2.38
CA ARG A 206 -3.84 19.57 -1.55
C ARG A 206 -5.09 19.97 -2.30
N GLU A 207 -4.94 20.75 -3.38
CA GLU A 207 -6.05 21.24 -4.18
C GLU A 207 -6.55 20.22 -5.21
N THR A 208 -7.58 20.62 -5.94
CA THR A 208 -8.14 19.87 -7.07
C THR A 208 -6.99 19.48 -8.02
N PHE A 209 -6.99 18.23 -8.49
CA PHE A 209 -5.98 17.60 -9.34
C PHE A 209 -4.69 17.14 -8.64
N GLY A 210 -4.43 17.44 -7.38
CA GLY A 210 -3.18 17.05 -6.70
C GLY A 210 -2.84 15.57 -6.83
N VAL A 211 -3.86 14.68 -6.72
CA VAL A 211 -3.70 13.23 -6.91
C VAL A 211 -3.29 12.88 -8.34
N LEU A 212 -3.90 13.51 -9.35
CA LEU A 212 -3.56 13.29 -10.74
C LEU A 212 -2.17 13.84 -11.08
N LEU A 213 -1.83 15.05 -10.64
CA LEU A 213 -0.51 15.64 -10.86
C LEU A 213 0.60 14.76 -10.29
N PHE A 214 0.38 14.21 -9.11
CA PHE A 214 1.31 13.27 -8.50
C PHE A 214 1.39 11.95 -9.30
N LEU A 215 0.26 11.37 -9.69
CA LEU A 215 0.24 10.15 -10.49
C LEU A 215 0.96 10.32 -11.82
N TYR A 216 0.72 11.42 -12.53
CA TYR A 216 1.47 11.76 -13.74
C TYR A 216 2.97 11.90 -13.48
N SER A 217 3.35 12.49 -12.33
CA SER A 217 4.76 12.61 -11.92
C SER A 217 5.40 11.23 -11.70
N VAL A 218 4.69 10.28 -11.10
CA VAL A 218 5.16 8.90 -10.92
C VAL A 218 5.38 8.21 -12.27
N ILE A 219 4.42 8.35 -13.20
CA ILE A 219 4.48 7.74 -14.54
C ILE A 219 5.61 8.36 -15.37
N CYS A 220 5.74 9.69 -15.38
CA CYS A 220 6.82 10.39 -16.07
C CYS A 220 8.20 10.04 -15.49
N THR A 221 8.31 9.91 -14.17
CA THR A 221 9.55 9.48 -13.49
C THR A 221 9.92 8.04 -13.83
N LYS A 222 8.93 7.14 -13.93
CA LYS A 222 9.12 5.76 -14.36
C LYS A 222 9.60 5.68 -15.81
N GLY A 223 9.03 6.51 -16.67
CA GLY A 223 9.29 6.55 -18.11
C GLY A 223 8.52 5.51 -18.90
N VAL A 224 8.08 5.89 -20.11
CA VAL A 224 7.19 5.09 -20.98
C VAL A 224 7.84 3.75 -21.38
N GLU A 225 9.12 3.76 -21.73
CA GLU A 225 9.85 2.54 -22.11
C GLU A 225 9.90 1.51 -20.97
N ALA A 226 10.16 1.97 -19.73
CA ALA A 226 10.17 1.10 -18.56
C ALA A 226 8.77 0.54 -18.28
N LEU A 227 7.73 1.36 -18.41
CA LEU A 227 6.33 0.93 -18.26
C LEU A 227 5.97 -0.15 -19.28
N HIS A 228 6.20 0.08 -20.57
CA HIS A 228 5.94 -0.90 -21.62
C HIS A 228 6.69 -2.20 -21.42
N SER A 229 7.91 -2.12 -20.85
CA SER A 229 8.68 -3.32 -20.53
C SER A 229 8.06 -4.14 -19.38
N GLU A 230 7.28 -3.53 -18.48
CA GLU A 230 6.73 -4.16 -17.26
C GLU A 230 5.25 -4.55 -17.41
N ILE A 231 4.46 -3.76 -18.11
CA ILE A 231 3.02 -4.02 -18.34
C ILE A 231 2.85 -5.31 -19.16
N THR A 232 2.00 -6.19 -18.69
CA THR A 232 1.75 -7.49 -19.35
C THR A 232 0.77 -7.34 -20.51
N ASP A 233 -0.31 -6.57 -20.33
CA ASP A 233 -1.30 -6.28 -21.35
C ASP A 233 -1.33 -4.77 -21.64
N PRO A 234 -0.79 -4.31 -22.78
CA PRO A 234 -0.82 -2.89 -23.17
C PRO A 234 -2.24 -2.34 -23.43
N ALA A 235 -3.25 -3.20 -23.54
CA ALA A 235 -4.63 -2.79 -23.73
C ALA A 235 -5.34 -2.47 -22.40
N GLU A 236 -4.80 -2.95 -21.25
CA GLU A 236 -5.34 -2.65 -19.93
C GLU A 236 -4.78 -1.30 -19.42
N PRO A 237 -5.62 -0.25 -19.31
CA PRO A 237 -5.19 1.03 -18.78
C PRO A 237 -4.99 0.95 -17.25
N PHE A 238 -4.23 1.90 -16.69
CA PHE A 238 -4.07 2.02 -15.25
C PHE A 238 -5.37 2.39 -14.54
N ILE A 239 -6.25 3.11 -15.20
CA ILE A 239 -7.57 3.51 -14.69
C ILE A 239 -8.61 2.91 -15.60
N ASP A 240 -9.42 2.00 -15.06
CA ASP A 240 -10.53 1.39 -15.79
C ASP A 240 -11.48 2.45 -16.33
N CYS A 241 -11.78 2.38 -17.62
CA CYS A 241 -12.57 3.41 -18.31
C CYS A 241 -14.05 3.37 -17.96
N GLU A 242 -14.57 2.27 -17.40
CA GLU A 242 -16.00 2.12 -17.08
C GLU A 242 -16.27 2.45 -15.61
N TYR A 243 -15.52 1.80 -14.69
CA TYR A 243 -15.73 1.94 -13.25
C TYR A 243 -14.76 2.92 -12.60
N GLY A 244 -13.68 3.29 -13.28
CA GLY A 244 -12.65 4.21 -12.78
C GLY A 244 -11.78 3.65 -11.65
N TYR A 245 -11.72 2.32 -11.48
CA TYR A 245 -10.83 1.69 -10.52
C TYR A 245 -9.41 1.66 -11.05
N GLY A 246 -8.43 1.73 -10.16
CA GLY A 246 -7.04 1.52 -10.53
C GLY A 246 -6.75 0.04 -10.75
N SER A 247 -6.01 -0.29 -11.82
CA SER A 247 -5.58 -1.65 -12.13
C SER A 247 -4.56 -2.18 -11.11
N GLN A 248 -4.36 -3.51 -11.08
CA GLN A 248 -3.32 -4.11 -10.23
C GLN A 248 -1.92 -3.60 -10.61
N SER A 249 -1.67 -3.34 -11.90
CA SER A 249 -0.41 -2.77 -12.38
C SER A 249 -0.14 -1.38 -11.79
N LEU A 250 -1.17 -0.55 -11.67
CA LEU A 250 -1.06 0.75 -11.00
C LEU A 250 -0.79 0.59 -9.49
N ILE A 251 -1.52 -0.29 -8.81
CA ILE A 251 -1.32 -0.54 -7.38
C ILE A 251 0.13 -1.01 -7.12
N ASN A 252 0.62 -1.97 -7.91
CA ASN A 252 1.98 -2.48 -7.79
C ASN A 252 3.03 -1.41 -8.10
N LEU A 253 2.82 -0.54 -9.10
CA LEU A 253 3.68 0.61 -9.36
C LEU A 253 3.78 1.51 -8.14
N MET A 254 2.66 1.83 -7.51
CA MET A 254 2.62 2.73 -6.34
C MET A 254 3.30 2.14 -5.11
N ILE A 255 3.21 0.82 -4.87
CA ILE A 255 3.75 0.20 -3.64
C ILE A 255 5.14 -0.41 -3.81
N THR A 256 5.58 -0.73 -5.05
CA THR A 256 6.86 -1.40 -5.32
C THR A 256 7.74 -0.71 -6.36
N GLY A 257 7.20 0.27 -7.08
CA GLY A 257 7.86 0.91 -8.21
C GLY A 257 7.83 0.07 -9.50
N ARG A 258 7.13 -1.09 -9.54
CA ARG A 258 6.97 -1.94 -10.74
C ARG A 258 5.54 -1.98 -11.23
N ALA A 259 5.32 -1.68 -12.49
CA ALA A 259 4.02 -1.70 -13.15
C ALA A 259 3.65 -3.09 -13.69
N VAL A 260 3.72 -4.12 -12.83
CA VAL A 260 3.41 -5.51 -13.20
C VAL A 260 2.01 -5.91 -12.74
N ALA A 261 1.34 -6.77 -13.50
CA ALA A 261 -0.04 -7.17 -13.19
C ALA A 261 -0.13 -8.20 -12.05
N HIS A 262 0.96 -8.93 -11.77
CA HIS A 262 0.91 -10.03 -10.81
C HIS A 262 1.50 -9.65 -9.45
N VAL A 263 0.98 -10.29 -8.41
CA VAL A 263 1.34 -10.03 -7.01
C VAL A 263 2.22 -11.12 -6.37
N TRP A 264 2.60 -12.14 -7.15
CA TRP A 264 3.52 -13.19 -6.69
C TRP A 264 4.98 -12.73 -6.71
N ASN A 265 5.85 -13.53 -6.08
CA ASN A 265 7.29 -13.26 -6.05
C ASN A 265 7.96 -13.64 -7.37
N ASN A 266 8.83 -12.75 -7.85
CA ASN A 266 9.67 -12.93 -9.03
C ASN A 266 8.91 -13.17 -10.34
N ASP A 267 9.64 -13.14 -11.42
CA ASP A 267 9.10 -13.46 -12.74
C ASP A 267 8.94 -14.98 -12.86
N GLN A 268 7.86 -15.43 -13.48
CA GLN A 268 7.54 -16.85 -13.66
C GLN A 268 7.43 -17.19 -15.16
N ASP A 269 7.87 -18.38 -15.52
CA ASP A 269 7.67 -18.95 -16.86
C ASP A 269 6.55 -19.99 -16.79
N ILE A 270 5.40 -19.66 -17.36
CA ILE A 270 4.24 -20.55 -17.41
C ILE A 270 4.03 -20.97 -18.86
N CYS A 271 4.41 -22.21 -19.18
CA CYS A 271 4.29 -22.76 -20.53
C CYS A 271 4.97 -21.93 -21.63
N GLY A 272 6.14 -21.32 -21.32
CA GLY A 272 6.88 -20.46 -22.25
C GLY A 272 6.46 -19.00 -22.28
N LEU A 273 5.41 -18.64 -21.52
CA LEU A 273 5.02 -17.25 -21.31
C LEU A 273 5.69 -16.69 -20.05
N LYS A 274 6.55 -15.68 -20.25
CA LYS A 274 7.21 -14.99 -19.13
C LYS A 274 6.27 -13.94 -18.52
N LEU A 275 5.75 -14.23 -17.35
CA LEU A 275 4.91 -13.34 -16.58
C LEU A 275 5.74 -12.66 -15.48
N LYS A 276 5.62 -11.35 -15.37
CA LYS A 276 6.39 -10.54 -14.44
C LYS A 276 5.68 -10.39 -13.11
N GLY A 277 6.41 -10.64 -12.01
CA GLY A 277 5.94 -10.48 -10.64
C GLY A 277 6.78 -9.48 -9.85
N ILE A 278 6.64 -9.48 -8.53
CA ILE A 278 7.36 -8.60 -7.62
C ILE A 278 8.77 -9.18 -7.38
N ASN A 279 9.80 -8.39 -7.65
CA ASN A 279 11.18 -8.89 -7.69
C ASN A 279 11.98 -8.72 -6.39
N LYS A 280 11.42 -8.02 -5.40
CA LYS A 280 12.06 -7.78 -4.09
C LYS A 280 11.01 -7.52 -3.02
N GLN A 281 11.38 -7.75 -1.77
CA GLN A 281 10.56 -7.38 -0.61
C GLN A 281 10.23 -5.89 -0.64
N SER A 282 8.94 -5.57 -0.50
CA SER A 282 8.46 -4.20 -0.59
C SER A 282 8.53 -3.47 0.76
N SER A 283 8.53 -2.15 0.69
CA SER A 283 8.54 -1.28 1.88
C SER A 283 7.23 -1.36 2.66
N VAL A 284 6.11 -1.44 1.95
CA VAL A 284 4.74 -1.66 2.44
C VAL A 284 4.13 -2.86 1.73
N GLY A 285 3.26 -3.59 2.41
CA GLY A 285 2.70 -4.84 1.92
C GLY A 285 1.39 -4.67 1.15
N PHE A 286 0.91 -5.82 0.66
CA PHE A 286 -0.40 -5.93 0.04
C PHE A 286 -1.06 -7.24 0.45
N LEU A 287 -2.32 -7.18 0.86
CA LEU A 287 -3.20 -8.33 1.08
C LEU A 287 -4.50 -8.07 0.31
N THR A 288 -5.18 -9.13 -0.12
CA THR A 288 -6.42 -8.96 -0.86
C THR A 288 -7.42 -10.08 -0.60
N LEU A 289 -8.70 -9.71 -0.58
CA LEU A 289 -9.80 -10.67 -0.52
C LEU A 289 -9.81 -11.61 -1.74
N LEU A 290 -9.31 -11.13 -2.89
CA LEU A 290 -9.23 -11.92 -4.13
C LEU A 290 -8.35 -13.16 -3.99
N GLU A 291 -7.36 -13.16 -3.08
CA GLU A 291 -6.55 -14.34 -2.81
C GLU A 291 -7.38 -15.46 -2.15
N HIS A 292 -8.22 -15.11 -1.17
CA HIS A 292 -9.14 -16.07 -0.58
C HIS A 292 -10.10 -16.65 -1.62
N LEU A 293 -10.55 -15.81 -2.55
CA LEU A 293 -11.41 -16.22 -3.68
C LEU A 293 -10.64 -16.98 -4.78
N ARG A 294 -9.34 -17.20 -4.61
CA ARG A 294 -8.45 -17.93 -5.53
C ARG A 294 -8.28 -17.28 -6.92
N TYR A 295 -8.47 -15.98 -7.01
CA TYR A 295 -8.18 -15.24 -8.25
C TYR A 295 -6.69 -14.89 -8.40
N CYS A 296 -5.95 -14.83 -7.30
CA CYS A 296 -4.51 -14.58 -7.31
C CYS A 296 -3.84 -15.26 -6.10
N GLU A 297 -2.52 -15.33 -6.11
CA GLU A 297 -1.69 -15.69 -4.97
C GLU A 297 -0.73 -14.55 -4.67
N VAL A 298 -0.82 -13.97 -3.47
CA VAL A 298 0.07 -12.88 -3.04
C VAL A 298 1.38 -13.47 -2.52
N GLY A 299 2.48 -13.05 -3.11
CA GLY A 299 3.81 -13.52 -2.72
C GLY A 299 4.28 -12.99 -1.35
N SER A 300 5.27 -13.67 -0.77
CA SER A 300 5.82 -13.31 0.53
C SER A 300 6.45 -11.92 0.56
N PHE A 301 6.94 -11.40 -0.57
CA PHE A 301 7.50 -10.04 -0.66
C PHE A 301 6.48 -8.94 -0.36
N LEU A 302 5.20 -9.21 -0.61
CA LEU A 302 4.09 -8.32 -0.30
C LEU A 302 3.40 -8.69 1.03
N LYS A 303 3.31 -9.99 1.37
CA LYS A 303 2.75 -10.44 2.65
C LYS A 303 3.63 -10.06 3.83
N ASN A 304 4.95 -10.14 3.67
CA ASN A 304 5.97 -9.81 4.68
C ASN A 304 6.81 -8.61 4.22
N PRO A 305 6.25 -7.39 4.20
CA PRO A 305 6.98 -6.19 3.81
C PRO A 305 8.06 -5.83 4.85
N ILE A 306 8.87 -4.80 4.57
CA ILE A 306 9.88 -4.30 5.50
C ILE A 306 9.24 -3.65 6.73
N ASN A 307 8.07 -3.02 6.57
CA ASN A 307 7.37 -2.33 7.65
C ASN A 307 5.97 -2.92 7.85
N PRO A 308 5.44 -2.94 9.09
CA PRO A 308 4.14 -3.53 9.40
C PRO A 308 2.98 -2.64 8.93
N VAL A 309 2.91 -2.40 7.64
CA VAL A 309 1.88 -1.62 6.95
C VAL A 309 1.49 -2.36 5.66
N TRP A 310 0.20 -2.59 5.47
CA TRP A 310 -0.34 -3.28 4.30
C TRP A 310 -1.47 -2.48 3.67
N VAL A 311 -1.45 -2.36 2.35
CA VAL A 311 -2.64 -1.99 1.58
C VAL A 311 -3.52 -3.22 1.50
N LEU A 312 -4.80 -3.08 1.84
CA LEU A 312 -5.80 -4.14 1.74
C LEU A 312 -6.70 -3.91 0.52
N GLY A 313 -6.79 -4.91 -0.36
CA GLY A 313 -7.65 -4.86 -1.54
C GLY A 313 -8.96 -5.63 -1.34
N SER A 314 -10.09 -4.95 -1.56
CA SER A 314 -11.35 -5.60 -1.92
C SER A 314 -11.51 -5.66 -3.44
N GLU A 315 -12.68 -6.04 -3.95
CA GLU A 315 -12.96 -6.00 -5.38
C GLU A 315 -12.99 -4.58 -5.96
N THR A 316 -13.38 -3.60 -5.16
CA THR A 316 -13.71 -2.24 -5.63
C THR A 316 -13.02 -1.12 -4.89
N HIS A 317 -12.32 -1.40 -3.79
CA HIS A 317 -11.72 -0.38 -2.93
C HIS A 317 -10.43 -0.84 -2.28
N LEU A 318 -9.59 0.13 -1.90
CA LEU A 318 -8.35 -0.08 -1.18
C LEU A 318 -8.37 0.66 0.15
N THR A 319 -7.95 -0.04 1.20
CA THR A 319 -7.79 0.48 2.56
C THR A 319 -6.39 0.20 3.07
N VAL A 320 -6.04 0.59 4.29
CA VAL A 320 -4.71 0.33 4.86
C VAL A 320 -4.83 -0.28 6.25
N LEU A 321 -4.05 -1.32 6.49
CA LEU A 321 -3.83 -1.93 7.80
C LEU A 321 -2.41 -1.63 8.28
N PHE A 322 -2.23 -1.34 9.57
CA PHE A 322 -0.91 -1.14 10.12
C PHE A 322 -0.82 -1.52 11.60
N SER A 323 0.39 -1.70 12.07
CA SER A 323 0.71 -1.98 13.47
C SER A 323 2.02 -1.30 13.87
N PHE A 324 2.17 -1.00 15.16
CA PHE A 324 3.48 -0.62 15.72
C PHE A 324 4.35 -1.83 16.09
N GLU A 325 3.80 -3.05 16.01
CA GLU A 325 4.52 -4.29 16.31
C GLU A 325 5.38 -4.73 15.11
N LYS A 326 6.67 -4.44 15.18
CA LYS A 326 7.62 -4.74 14.08
C LYS A 326 7.87 -6.24 13.87
N LYS A 327 7.59 -7.07 14.88
CA LYS A 327 7.77 -8.53 14.76
C LYS A 327 6.78 -9.17 13.77
N LEU A 328 5.70 -8.47 13.38
CA LEU A 328 4.73 -8.95 12.39
C LEU A 328 5.33 -9.08 10.98
N VAL A 329 6.48 -8.48 10.74
CA VAL A 329 7.20 -8.46 9.45
C VAL A 329 8.64 -8.98 9.57
N SER A 330 8.98 -9.66 10.66
CA SER A 330 10.24 -10.39 10.75
C SER A 330 10.33 -11.39 9.59
N ALA A 331 11.56 -11.64 9.12
CA ALA A 331 11.79 -12.62 8.06
C ALA A 331 11.14 -13.96 8.44
N GLU A 332 10.54 -14.66 7.46
CA GLU A 332 10.03 -16.01 7.69
C GLU A 332 11.13 -16.88 8.29
N THR A 333 10.85 -17.49 9.43
CA THR A 333 11.73 -18.48 10.02
C THR A 333 11.60 -19.80 9.24
N PRO A 334 12.58 -20.72 9.29
CA PRO A 334 12.42 -22.07 8.77
C PRO A 334 11.15 -22.76 9.25
N ASN A 335 10.75 -22.49 10.50
CA ASN A 335 9.48 -22.97 11.07
C ASN A 335 8.26 -22.40 10.34
N ASP A 336 8.23 -21.11 10.04
CA ASP A 336 7.12 -20.47 9.30
C ASP A 336 7.01 -21.04 7.88
N VAL A 337 8.15 -21.24 7.21
CA VAL A 337 8.23 -21.88 5.89
C VAL A 337 7.69 -23.30 5.96
N ALA A 338 8.12 -24.10 6.96
CA ALA A 338 7.70 -25.47 7.15
C ALA A 338 6.19 -25.58 7.38
N ARG A 339 5.63 -24.71 8.22
CA ARG A 339 4.17 -24.64 8.45
C ARG A 339 3.41 -24.31 7.17
N ARG A 340 3.91 -23.34 6.40
CA ARG A 340 3.28 -22.93 5.13
C ARG A 340 3.33 -24.06 4.09
N VAL A 341 4.48 -24.69 3.92
CA VAL A 341 4.63 -25.82 3.00
C VAL A 341 3.73 -26.98 3.43
N PHE A 342 3.76 -27.39 4.71
CA PHE A 342 2.89 -28.47 5.20
C PHE A 342 1.41 -28.16 4.92
N LYS A 343 0.95 -26.92 5.17
CA LYS A 343 -0.43 -26.50 4.91
C LYS A 343 -0.79 -26.48 3.43
N SER A 344 0.16 -26.33 2.51
CA SER A 344 -0.12 -26.45 1.07
C SER A 344 -0.55 -27.86 0.65
N PHE A 345 -0.16 -28.87 1.44
CA PHE A 345 -0.59 -30.27 1.27
C PHE A 345 -1.86 -30.61 2.07
N ASP A 346 -2.38 -29.67 2.88
CA ASP A 346 -3.62 -29.77 3.65
C ASP A 346 -4.62 -28.69 3.19
N PRO A 347 -5.20 -28.80 1.99
CA PRO A 347 -6.08 -27.77 1.43
C PRO A 347 -7.40 -27.57 2.20
N GLU A 348 -7.75 -28.53 3.06
CA GLU A 348 -8.95 -28.44 3.90
C GLU A 348 -8.68 -27.84 5.29
N GLY A 349 -7.41 -27.54 5.61
CA GLY A 349 -7.03 -26.89 6.86
C GLY A 349 -7.26 -27.76 8.11
N ARG A 350 -7.18 -29.06 7.99
CA ARG A 350 -7.42 -30.04 9.08
C ARG A 350 -6.24 -30.15 10.05
N ASN A 351 -5.09 -29.51 9.76
CA ASN A 351 -3.81 -29.61 10.44
C ASN A 351 -3.22 -31.04 10.44
N PHE A 352 -3.55 -31.82 9.44
CA PHE A 352 -2.89 -33.10 9.14
C PHE A 352 -2.88 -33.39 7.64
N ILE A 353 -1.93 -34.18 7.22
CA ILE A 353 -1.83 -34.70 5.84
C ILE A 353 -1.94 -36.23 5.85
N PRO A 354 -2.35 -36.87 4.75
CA PRO A 354 -2.15 -38.32 4.55
C PRO A 354 -0.67 -38.67 4.68
N ALA A 355 -0.36 -39.78 5.37
CA ALA A 355 1.02 -40.23 5.61
C ALA A 355 1.81 -40.45 4.30
N ASP A 356 1.13 -40.73 3.19
CA ASP A 356 1.76 -40.92 1.88
C ASP A 356 2.33 -39.63 1.30
N LEU A 357 1.84 -38.47 1.70
CA LEU A 357 2.35 -37.16 1.26
C LEU A 357 3.56 -36.70 2.07
N LEU A 358 4.00 -37.43 3.11
CA LEU A 358 5.13 -37.04 3.94
C LEU A 358 6.42 -36.82 3.13
N GLN A 359 6.69 -37.72 2.17
CA GLN A 359 7.87 -37.62 1.30
C GLN A 359 7.86 -36.34 0.47
N ASP A 360 6.71 -35.97 -0.08
CA ASP A 360 6.56 -34.79 -0.90
C ASP A 360 6.76 -33.50 -0.06
N VAL A 361 6.21 -33.45 1.15
CA VAL A 361 6.43 -32.34 2.10
C VAL A 361 7.90 -32.22 2.50
N MET A 362 8.55 -33.35 2.82
CA MET A 362 9.96 -33.36 3.19
C MET A 362 10.84 -32.90 2.03
N SER A 363 10.54 -33.34 0.80
CA SER A 363 11.24 -32.91 -0.41
C SER A 363 11.05 -31.42 -0.70
N ALA A 364 9.84 -30.89 -0.50
CA ALA A 364 9.54 -29.48 -0.69
C ALA A 364 10.22 -28.57 0.35
N LEU A 365 10.67 -29.11 1.47
CA LEU A 365 11.40 -28.43 2.55
C LEU A 365 12.91 -28.69 2.52
N ASP A 366 13.45 -29.31 1.46
CA ASP A 366 14.86 -29.73 1.36
C ASP A 366 15.33 -30.60 2.54
N LEU A 367 14.40 -31.31 3.20
CA LEU A 367 14.71 -32.31 4.20
C LEU A 367 15.14 -33.63 3.54
N VAL A 368 15.79 -34.50 4.32
CA VAL A 368 16.17 -35.84 3.86
C VAL A 368 14.90 -36.63 3.51
N ALA A 369 14.69 -36.93 2.23
CA ALA A 369 13.48 -37.55 1.70
C ALA A 369 13.75 -38.94 1.10
N ASP A 370 14.81 -39.63 1.54
CA ASP A 370 15.10 -41.00 1.12
C ASP A 370 13.96 -41.95 1.59
N PRO A 371 13.50 -42.87 0.73
CA PRO A 371 12.35 -43.71 1.07
C PRO A 371 12.49 -44.49 2.40
N GLU A 372 13.70 -44.97 2.71
CA GLU A 372 13.97 -45.70 3.96
C GLU A 372 13.83 -44.77 5.18
N TYR A 373 14.32 -43.54 5.07
CA TYR A 373 14.20 -42.54 6.14
C TYR A 373 12.76 -42.06 6.30
N VAL A 374 12.05 -41.82 5.20
CA VAL A 374 10.64 -41.44 5.20
C VAL A 374 9.78 -42.52 5.87
N ASP A 375 10.05 -43.83 5.62
CA ASP A 375 9.33 -44.92 6.28
C ASP A 375 9.58 -44.99 7.79
N ILE A 376 10.78 -44.64 8.24
CA ILE A 376 11.11 -44.47 9.67
C ILE A 376 10.31 -43.33 10.28
N MET A 377 10.29 -42.17 9.60
CA MET A 377 9.57 -40.97 10.06
C MET A 377 8.05 -41.18 10.05
N LYS A 378 7.48 -41.87 9.05
CA LYS A 378 6.06 -42.27 9.05
C LYS A 378 5.70 -43.04 10.31
N LYS A 379 6.47 -44.08 10.64
CA LYS A 379 6.24 -44.89 11.84
C LYS A 379 6.38 -44.12 13.15
N LYS A 380 7.28 -43.10 13.17
CA LYS A 380 7.49 -42.26 14.33
C LYS A 380 6.35 -41.27 14.52
N LEU A 381 5.94 -40.58 13.46
CA LEU A 381 4.94 -39.51 13.48
C LEU A 381 3.49 -40.03 13.49
N ASP A 382 3.25 -41.25 12.97
CA ASP A 382 1.96 -41.97 12.99
C ASP A 382 2.08 -43.24 13.81
N SER A 383 2.40 -43.10 15.09
CA SER A 383 2.61 -44.25 15.99
C SER A 383 1.38 -45.12 16.18
N GLU A 384 0.20 -44.57 15.97
CA GLU A 384 -1.08 -45.28 16.07
C GLU A 384 -1.53 -45.91 14.74
N ASN A 385 -0.74 -45.69 13.66
CA ASN A 385 -1.00 -46.21 12.31
C ASN A 385 -2.39 -45.82 11.76
N LEU A 386 -2.73 -44.53 11.97
CA LEU A 386 -3.98 -43.93 11.48
C LEU A 386 -3.91 -43.51 10.02
N GLY A 387 -2.71 -43.54 9.42
CA GLY A 387 -2.46 -43.12 8.05
C GLY A 387 -2.40 -41.60 7.87
N ILE A 388 -2.21 -40.88 8.95
CA ILE A 388 -2.14 -39.39 8.96
C ILE A 388 -0.91 -38.88 9.72
N ILE A 389 -0.37 -37.74 9.28
CA ILE A 389 0.68 -37.02 9.97
C ILE A 389 0.12 -35.67 10.46
N LEU A 390 0.17 -35.49 11.78
CA LEU A 390 -0.29 -34.24 12.40
C LEU A 390 0.75 -33.12 12.24
N LEU A 391 0.31 -31.92 11.93
CA LEU A 391 1.19 -30.74 11.83
C LEU A 391 2.02 -30.51 13.12
N PRO A 392 1.47 -30.53 14.34
CA PRO A 392 2.28 -30.40 15.55
C PRO A 392 3.38 -31.45 15.64
N ALA A 393 3.07 -32.75 15.41
CA ALA A 393 4.05 -33.83 15.47
C ALA A 393 5.17 -33.63 14.43
N PHE A 394 4.85 -33.18 13.22
CA PHE A 394 5.81 -32.87 12.18
C PHE A 394 6.71 -31.69 12.59
N MET A 395 6.14 -30.62 13.14
CA MET A 395 6.89 -29.44 13.57
C MET A 395 7.83 -29.78 14.74
N ASP A 396 7.35 -30.51 15.73
CA ASP A 396 8.14 -30.90 16.90
C ASP A 396 9.34 -31.79 16.52
N GLU A 397 9.19 -32.62 15.47
CA GLU A 397 10.26 -33.48 15.00
C GLU A 397 11.34 -32.76 14.20
N PHE A 398 10.93 -31.93 13.24
CA PHE A 398 11.86 -31.34 12.26
C PHE A 398 12.28 -29.91 12.61
N PHE A 399 11.49 -29.19 13.43
CA PHE A 399 11.68 -27.79 13.78
C PHE A 399 11.44 -27.51 15.28
N PRO A 400 12.06 -28.25 16.21
CA PRO A 400 11.64 -28.35 17.63
C PRO A 400 11.87 -27.11 18.49
N GLU A 401 12.67 -26.13 18.07
CA GLU A 401 13.15 -25.07 18.99
C GLU A 401 13.22 -23.67 18.38
N GLU A 402 12.43 -23.34 17.38
CA GLU A 402 12.42 -21.96 16.92
C GLU A 402 11.44 -21.11 17.75
N PRO A 403 11.90 -20.01 18.37
CA PRO A 403 10.99 -19.11 19.07
C PRO A 403 10.00 -18.54 18.07
N VAL A 404 8.72 -18.63 18.39
CA VAL A 404 7.67 -17.92 17.66
C VAL A 404 7.98 -16.43 17.74
N ASN A 405 8.49 -15.85 16.66
CA ASN A 405 8.90 -14.44 16.63
C ASN A 405 7.70 -13.49 16.62
N ILE A 406 6.53 -13.97 16.12
CA ILE A 406 5.29 -13.20 16.07
C ILE A 406 4.58 -13.34 17.41
N PRO A 407 4.22 -12.23 18.10
CA PRO A 407 3.49 -12.30 19.36
C PRO A 407 2.07 -12.87 19.10
N ASP A 408 1.58 -13.66 20.06
CA ASP A 408 0.23 -14.25 20.00
C ASP A 408 -0.87 -13.19 20.02
N THR A 409 -0.58 -12.02 20.58
CA THR A 409 -1.50 -10.89 20.65
C THR A 409 -0.83 -9.59 20.23
N PHE A 410 -1.50 -8.78 19.42
CA PHE A 410 -1.00 -7.49 18.98
C PHE A 410 -2.14 -6.54 18.62
N THR A 411 -1.82 -5.24 18.52
CA THR A 411 -2.78 -4.23 18.10
C THR A 411 -2.64 -3.95 16.60
N LEU A 412 -3.76 -3.92 15.91
CA LEU A 412 -3.90 -3.51 14.52
C LEU A 412 -4.70 -2.21 14.45
N TYR A 413 -4.39 -1.40 13.45
CA TYR A 413 -5.14 -0.21 13.10
C TYR A 413 -5.57 -0.30 11.66
N HIS A 414 -6.81 0.03 11.38
CA HIS A 414 -7.36 0.04 10.03
C HIS A 414 -7.75 1.46 9.61
N TYR A 415 -7.38 1.82 8.40
CA TYR A 415 -7.75 3.06 7.73
C TYR A 415 -8.64 2.77 6.52
N ASN A 416 -9.77 3.46 6.45
CA ASN A 416 -10.57 3.60 5.24
C ASN A 416 -10.75 5.11 4.98
N GLY A 417 -10.22 5.59 3.84
CA GLY A 417 -10.28 7.01 3.50
C GLY A 417 -11.63 7.46 2.92
N LEU A 418 -12.45 6.51 2.45
CA LEU A 418 -13.71 6.80 1.78
C LEU A 418 -14.78 7.24 2.79
N ILE A 419 -15.08 8.54 2.80
CA ILE A 419 -15.94 9.19 3.80
C ILE A 419 -17.28 8.47 3.95
N ARG A 420 -17.93 8.08 2.85
CA ARG A 420 -19.24 7.41 2.89
C ARG A 420 -19.22 6.02 3.55
N SER A 421 -18.06 5.35 3.56
CA SER A 421 -17.86 4.02 4.14
C SER A 421 -17.43 4.07 5.61
N CYS A 422 -17.13 5.26 6.13
CA CYS A 422 -16.70 5.44 7.51
C CYS A 422 -17.90 5.65 8.45
N PRO A 423 -17.84 5.13 9.70
CA PRO A 423 -18.86 5.40 10.73
C PRO A 423 -19.06 6.91 10.93
N ASN A 424 -20.32 7.35 10.94
CA ASN A 424 -20.68 8.76 11.08
C ASN A 424 -20.05 9.71 10.06
N LYS A 425 -19.60 9.17 8.89
CA LYS A 425 -18.86 9.91 7.85
C LYS A 425 -17.57 10.57 8.37
N LYS A 426 -16.93 9.98 9.37
CA LYS A 426 -15.70 10.45 9.99
C LYS A 426 -14.57 9.49 9.68
N VAL A 427 -13.57 9.97 8.96
CA VAL A 427 -12.36 9.19 8.67
C VAL A 427 -11.46 9.21 9.88
N LYS A 428 -11.31 8.05 10.53
CA LYS A 428 -10.46 7.80 11.71
C LYS A 428 -9.85 6.41 11.60
N TYR A 429 -8.73 6.20 12.28
CA TYR A 429 -8.21 4.85 12.44
C TYR A 429 -9.09 4.02 13.38
N GLN A 430 -9.41 2.80 12.94
CA GLN A 430 -10.14 1.81 13.73
C GLN A 430 -9.12 0.90 14.42
N GLU A 431 -9.10 0.91 15.75
CA GLU A 431 -8.21 0.04 16.51
C GLU A 431 -8.84 -1.33 16.72
N GLY A 432 -8.03 -2.40 16.55
CA GLY A 432 -8.41 -3.77 16.79
C GLY A 432 -7.36 -4.53 17.58
N HIS A 433 -7.79 -5.37 18.51
CA HIS A 433 -6.94 -6.28 19.26
C HIS A 433 -6.97 -7.65 18.60
N ALA A 434 -5.83 -8.03 18.01
CA ALA A 434 -5.66 -9.29 17.31
C ALA A 434 -5.09 -10.37 18.24
N ILE A 435 -5.56 -11.59 18.04
CA ILE A 435 -5.03 -12.81 18.67
C ILE A 435 -4.81 -13.87 17.60
N LEU A 436 -3.69 -14.58 17.67
CA LEU A 436 -3.41 -15.76 16.86
C LEU A 436 -3.77 -16.99 17.68
N LEU A 437 -4.76 -17.74 17.22
CA LEU A 437 -5.21 -18.97 17.90
C LEU A 437 -4.29 -20.14 17.54
N GLU A 438 -4.05 -21.04 18.49
CA GLU A 438 -3.26 -22.26 18.25
C GLU A 438 -3.93 -23.22 17.25
N THR A 439 -5.26 -23.26 17.27
CA THR A 439 -6.05 -24.10 16.38
C THR A 439 -6.89 -23.28 15.42
N HIS A 440 -7.00 -23.70 14.18
CA HIS A 440 -7.99 -23.19 13.24
C HIS A 440 -9.39 -23.57 13.76
N VAL A 441 -9.96 -22.73 14.57
CA VAL A 441 -11.41 -22.78 14.77
C VAL A 441 -12.00 -22.21 13.48
N LEU A 442 -12.62 -23.07 12.67
CA LEU A 442 -13.53 -22.59 11.63
C LEU A 442 -14.61 -21.79 12.36
N SER A 443 -14.35 -20.51 12.58
CA SER A 443 -15.38 -19.62 13.08
C SER A 443 -16.47 -19.61 12.01
N ILE A 444 -17.62 -20.20 12.33
CA ILE A 444 -18.86 -20.10 11.56
C ILE A 444 -19.38 -18.65 11.70
N SER A 445 -18.48 -17.67 11.72
CA SER A 445 -18.86 -16.28 11.74
C SER A 445 -19.09 -15.83 10.31
N GLU A 446 -20.25 -15.25 10.12
CA GLU A 446 -20.76 -14.61 8.92
C GLU A 446 -19.65 -13.98 8.06
N ASN A 447 -19.82 -14.10 6.77
CA ASN A 447 -18.99 -13.63 5.65
C ASN A 447 -18.37 -12.24 5.90
N ASN A 448 -17.32 -12.18 6.71
CA ASN A 448 -16.63 -10.94 7.07
C ASN A 448 -15.39 -10.78 6.20
N GLY A 449 -15.51 -9.99 5.12
CA GLY A 449 -14.43 -9.78 4.16
C GLY A 449 -13.12 -9.29 4.80
N MET A 450 -13.17 -8.48 5.87
CA MET A 450 -11.98 -8.05 6.61
C MET A 450 -11.27 -9.25 7.23
N GLN A 451 -11.98 -10.05 8.02
CA GLN A 451 -11.42 -11.25 8.67
C GLN A 451 -10.80 -12.19 7.63
N THR A 452 -11.54 -12.46 6.56
CA THR A 452 -11.12 -13.33 5.46
C THR A 452 -9.85 -12.81 4.77
N CYS A 453 -9.77 -11.50 4.52
CA CYS A 453 -8.58 -10.88 3.95
C CYS A 453 -7.35 -11.02 4.87
N LEU A 454 -7.52 -10.81 6.18
CA LEU A 454 -6.44 -10.96 7.16
C LEU A 454 -5.96 -12.41 7.28
N GLN A 455 -6.86 -13.38 7.15
CA GLN A 455 -6.55 -14.81 7.20
C GLN A 455 -5.69 -15.30 6.03
N THR A 456 -5.58 -14.53 4.93
CA THR A 456 -4.63 -14.85 3.85
C THR A 456 -3.17 -14.71 4.29
N LYS A 457 -2.90 -13.90 5.33
CA LYS A 457 -1.57 -13.77 5.95
C LYS A 457 -1.46 -14.52 7.28
N TRP A 458 -2.44 -14.38 8.15
CA TRP A 458 -2.49 -15.02 9.46
C TRP A 458 -3.71 -15.94 9.55
N PRO A 459 -3.58 -17.21 9.18
CA PRO A 459 -4.73 -18.12 9.02
C PRO A 459 -5.59 -18.27 10.28
N SER A 460 -5.00 -18.16 11.47
CA SER A 460 -5.68 -18.32 12.75
C SER A 460 -5.99 -17.00 13.47
N ILE A 461 -5.89 -15.86 12.77
CA ILE A 461 -6.14 -14.55 13.38
C ILE A 461 -7.61 -14.37 13.70
N GLU A 462 -7.88 -13.84 14.88
CA GLU A 462 -9.14 -13.21 15.26
C GLU A 462 -8.89 -11.77 15.70
N VAL A 463 -9.78 -10.85 15.34
CA VAL A 463 -9.64 -9.43 15.67
C VAL A 463 -10.90 -8.92 16.36
N GLN A 464 -10.72 -8.42 17.58
CA GLN A 464 -11.75 -7.69 18.31
C GLN A 464 -11.57 -6.19 18.08
N TRP A 465 -12.46 -5.59 17.31
CA TRP A 465 -12.42 -4.16 17.03
C TRP A 465 -12.97 -3.35 18.19
N SER A 466 -12.26 -2.29 18.59
CA SER A 466 -12.62 -1.45 19.76
C SER A 466 -13.98 -0.77 19.60
N SER A 467 -14.41 -0.52 18.36
CA SER A 467 -15.75 0.00 18.05
C SER A 467 -16.87 -1.02 18.21
N GLY A 468 -16.57 -2.31 18.42
CA GLY A 468 -17.53 -3.41 18.39
C GLY A 468 -18.07 -3.74 16.99
N ILE A 469 -17.65 -3.02 15.95
CA ILE A 469 -18.07 -3.21 14.55
C ILE A 469 -16.82 -3.45 13.71
N THR A 470 -16.83 -4.51 12.91
CA THR A 470 -15.75 -4.78 11.98
C THR A 470 -15.68 -3.69 10.89
N PRO A 471 -14.50 -3.10 10.64
CA PRO A 471 -14.33 -2.12 9.58
C PRO A 471 -14.65 -2.69 8.19
N SER A 472 -15.23 -1.87 7.34
CA SER A 472 -15.49 -2.24 5.95
C SER A 472 -14.21 -2.13 5.11
N LEU A 473 -14.01 -3.11 4.21
CA LEU A 473 -13.01 -3.01 3.15
C LEU A 473 -13.49 -2.16 1.96
N ASN A 474 -14.80 -1.83 1.91
CA ASN A 474 -15.42 -1.06 0.83
C ASN A 474 -15.90 0.30 1.33
#